data_fb57699e20e9f8ecd76805c8d55cb3d6
#
_entry.id   fb57699e20e9f8ecd76805c8d55cb3d6
#
_cell.length_a   1.000
_cell.length_b   1.000
_cell.length_c   1.000
_cell.angle_alpha   90.00
_cell.angle_beta   90.00
_cell.angle_gamma   90.00
#
_symmetry.space_group_name_H-M   'P 1'
#
loop_
_entity.id
_entity.type
_entity.pdbx_description
1 polymer ?
#
loop_
_entity_poly.entity_id
_entity_poly.type
_entity_poly.pdbx_seq_one_letter_code
_entity_poly.pdbx_strand_id
1 'polypeptide(L)'
;MSCEHVERDLDSYLDRELDAATAMDVRGHLSECAACRRRVAEREALGRLVRTAPYYAAPDRLRARVLAQTTRSRSARRSLAWAAAAMLVVSVGAGGINLWRSAITRSDTIAADVVDSHVRSLMANHLFDVQSTDQHTVKPWFLGKLDFSPPVVDLASLGFPLVGGRLDYISGRPVAALVYQRQRHTINVFVSPAMNDVFPQTNVRSLRGFFIRRWVHDGMAFWAVSDLNEAELIQLCEALEAP
;
A
#
# COMPACT_ATOMS: atom_id res chain seq x y z
N MET A 1 0.90 52.40 36.73
CA MET A 1 0.01 52.62 35.56
C MET A 1 -0.47 54.08 35.59
N SER A 2 -0.57 54.81 34.44
CA SER A 2 -1.07 56.19 34.40
C SER A 2 -2.59 56.24 34.27
N CYS A 3 -3.22 57.37 34.65
CA CYS A 3 -4.68 57.57 34.48
C CYS A 3 -5.11 57.41 33.02
N GLU A 4 -4.29 57.86 32.06
CA GLU A 4 -4.56 57.75 30.64
C GLU A 4 -4.62 56.29 30.13
N HIS A 5 -3.77 55.42 30.65
CA HIS A 5 -3.82 53.99 30.35
C HIS A 5 -5.08 53.33 30.91
N VAL A 6 -5.42 53.65 32.17
CA VAL A 6 -6.64 53.15 32.79
C VAL A 6 -7.90 53.60 32.01
N GLU A 7 -7.91 54.86 31.54
CA GLU A 7 -9.06 55.37 30.76
C GLU A 7 -9.23 54.65 29.44
N ARG A 8 -8.14 54.27 28.76
CA ARG A 8 -8.16 53.51 27.50
C ARG A 8 -8.72 52.11 27.71
N ASP A 9 -8.37 51.48 28.80
CA ASP A 9 -8.74 50.07 29.07
C ASP A 9 -10.02 49.92 29.90
N LEU A 10 -10.64 51.05 30.28
CA LEU A 10 -11.74 51.09 31.25
C LEU A 10 -12.99 50.32 30.76
N ASP A 11 -13.36 50.47 29.49
CA ASP A 11 -14.53 49.79 28.93
C ASP A 11 -14.30 48.30 28.87
N SER A 12 -13.13 47.85 28.39
CA SER A 12 -12.73 46.41 28.37
C SER A 12 -12.60 45.81 29.78
N TYR A 13 -12.18 46.63 30.77
CA TYR A 13 -12.15 46.21 32.19
C TYR A 13 -13.58 45.96 32.72
N LEU A 14 -14.51 46.84 32.43
CA LEU A 14 -15.92 46.71 32.84
C LEU A 14 -16.61 45.51 32.17
N ASP A 15 -16.28 45.26 30.91
CA ASP A 15 -16.81 44.13 30.12
C ASP A 15 -16.11 42.80 30.41
N ARG A 16 -15.05 42.80 31.25
CA ARG A 16 -14.23 41.63 31.61
C ARG A 16 -13.52 41.02 30.43
N GLU A 17 -13.10 41.82 29.47
CA GLU A 17 -12.39 41.39 28.26
C GLU A 17 -10.87 41.54 28.36
N LEU A 18 -10.33 42.12 29.45
CA LEU A 18 -8.92 42.24 29.71
C LEU A 18 -8.32 40.91 30.18
N ASP A 19 -7.05 40.66 29.81
CA ASP A 19 -6.28 39.61 30.42
C ASP A 19 -6.06 39.83 31.92
N ALA A 20 -5.70 38.77 32.65
CA ALA A 20 -5.60 38.78 34.11
C ALA A 20 -4.57 39.77 34.64
N ALA A 21 -3.43 39.93 33.94
CA ALA A 21 -2.34 40.80 34.40
C ALA A 21 -2.74 42.27 34.26
N THR A 22 -3.25 42.67 33.08
CA THR A 22 -3.75 44.03 32.82
C THR A 22 -4.92 44.39 33.75
N ALA A 23 -5.83 43.43 33.99
CA ALA A 23 -6.96 43.66 34.91
C ALA A 23 -6.50 43.88 36.37
N MET A 24 -5.40 43.22 36.82
CA MET A 24 -4.83 43.44 38.12
C MET A 24 -4.16 44.83 38.24
N ASP A 25 -3.47 45.27 37.17
CA ASP A 25 -2.85 46.59 37.14
C ASP A 25 -3.87 47.71 37.19
N VAL A 26 -4.97 47.59 36.43
CA VAL A 26 -6.12 48.52 36.47
C VAL A 26 -6.71 48.55 37.87
N ARG A 27 -6.96 47.39 38.48
CA ARG A 27 -7.49 47.28 39.85
C ARG A 27 -6.59 47.91 40.88
N GLY A 28 -5.25 47.71 40.77
CA GLY A 28 -4.27 48.38 41.64
C GLY A 28 -4.36 49.91 41.55
N HIS A 29 -4.41 50.45 40.32
CA HIS A 29 -4.55 51.90 40.13
C HIS A 29 -5.90 52.43 40.66
N LEU A 30 -6.98 51.70 40.49
CA LEU A 30 -8.29 52.09 41.02
C LEU A 30 -8.32 52.09 42.55
N SER A 31 -7.51 51.31 43.24
CA SER A 31 -7.39 51.37 44.71
C SER A 31 -6.79 52.69 45.21
N GLU A 32 -5.97 53.35 44.41
CA GLU A 32 -5.21 54.56 44.80
C GLU A 32 -5.79 55.85 44.17
N CYS A 33 -6.44 55.78 43.00
CA CYS A 33 -6.88 56.97 42.26
C CYS A 33 -8.40 57.22 42.37
N ALA A 34 -8.79 58.24 43.12
CA ALA A 34 -10.20 58.62 43.28
C ALA A 34 -10.87 59.14 41.99
N ALA A 35 -10.09 59.75 41.08
CA ALA A 35 -10.63 60.26 39.81
C ALA A 35 -11.04 59.10 38.88
N CYS A 36 -10.19 58.05 38.77
CA CYS A 36 -10.52 56.88 37.96
C CYS A 36 -11.68 56.07 38.56
N ARG A 37 -11.77 55.97 39.88
CA ARG A 37 -12.94 55.33 40.53
C ARG A 37 -14.24 56.04 40.21
N ARG A 38 -14.27 57.39 40.17
CA ARG A 38 -15.46 58.12 39.76
C ARG A 38 -15.87 57.81 38.32
N ARG A 39 -14.93 57.73 37.37
CA ARG A 39 -15.19 57.36 35.97
C ARG A 39 -15.75 55.96 35.85
N VAL A 40 -15.21 54.98 36.58
CA VAL A 40 -15.80 53.62 36.66
C VAL A 40 -17.25 53.71 37.14
N ALA A 41 -17.54 54.40 38.22
CA ALA A 41 -18.89 54.51 38.76
C ALA A 41 -19.88 55.15 37.76
N GLU A 42 -19.42 56.18 37.03
CA GLU A 42 -20.23 56.84 35.97
C GLU A 42 -20.54 55.89 34.83
N ARG A 43 -19.53 55.10 34.35
CA ARG A 43 -19.74 54.10 33.28
C ARG A 43 -20.64 52.95 33.72
N GLU A 44 -20.49 52.45 34.96
CA GLU A 44 -21.37 51.44 35.53
C GLU A 44 -22.82 51.97 35.68
N ALA A 45 -22.98 53.24 36.08
CA ALA A 45 -24.31 53.85 36.16
C ALA A 45 -24.99 53.96 34.79
N LEU A 46 -24.22 54.36 33.76
CA LEU A 46 -24.71 54.35 32.37
C LEU A 46 -25.09 52.95 31.92
N GLY A 47 -24.25 51.95 32.18
CA GLY A 47 -24.55 50.56 31.88
C GLY A 47 -25.81 50.04 32.57
N ARG A 48 -26.08 50.46 33.81
CA ARG A 48 -27.35 50.16 34.49
C ARG A 48 -28.54 50.78 33.78
N LEU A 49 -28.45 52.06 33.38
CA LEU A 49 -29.51 52.77 32.64
C LEU A 49 -29.81 52.06 31.31
N VAL A 50 -28.80 51.67 30.55
CA VAL A 50 -28.98 50.96 29.28
C VAL A 50 -29.66 49.60 29.51
N ARG A 51 -29.29 48.87 30.56
CA ARG A 51 -29.93 47.59 30.89
C ARG A 51 -31.39 47.70 31.33
N THR A 52 -31.80 48.87 31.87
CA THR A 52 -33.20 49.14 32.25
C THR A 52 -34.03 49.73 31.13
N ALA A 53 -33.39 50.06 29.98
CA ALA A 53 -34.10 50.53 28.79
C ALA A 53 -35.05 49.45 28.24
N PRO A 54 -36.21 49.87 27.64
CA PRO A 54 -37.11 48.89 27.04
C PRO A 54 -36.42 47.98 26.01
N TYR A 55 -36.46 46.69 26.24
CA TYR A 55 -35.87 45.68 25.31
C TYR A 55 -36.88 45.32 24.22
N TYR A 56 -36.51 45.52 22.98
CA TYR A 56 -37.30 45.11 21.84
C TYR A 56 -36.87 43.73 21.40
N ALA A 57 -37.70 42.73 21.66
CA ALA A 57 -37.43 41.38 21.24
C ALA A 57 -37.45 41.26 19.71
N ALA A 58 -36.45 40.61 19.14
CA ALA A 58 -36.44 40.32 17.71
C ALA A 58 -37.63 39.41 17.34
N PRO A 59 -38.33 39.67 16.22
CA PRO A 59 -39.41 38.80 15.76
C PRO A 59 -38.94 37.34 15.62
N ASP A 60 -39.79 36.38 16.03
CA ASP A 60 -39.46 34.95 16.04
C ASP A 60 -38.99 34.42 14.66
N ARG A 61 -39.60 34.95 13.59
CA ARG A 61 -39.16 34.60 12.21
C ARG A 61 -37.75 35.05 11.88
N LEU A 62 -37.26 36.15 12.44
CA LEU A 62 -35.90 36.61 12.24
C LEU A 62 -34.92 35.71 13.00
N ARG A 63 -35.24 35.39 14.25
CA ARG A 63 -34.48 34.50 15.10
C ARG A 63 -34.36 33.10 14.46
N ALA A 64 -35.48 32.53 13.98
CA ALA A 64 -35.49 31.24 13.28
C ALA A 64 -34.65 31.27 12.00
N ARG A 65 -34.68 32.36 11.21
CA ARG A 65 -33.87 32.51 10.00
C ARG A 65 -32.36 32.53 10.30
N VAL A 66 -31.93 33.28 11.30
CA VAL A 66 -30.54 33.40 11.70
C VAL A 66 -30.03 32.03 12.20
N LEU A 67 -30.79 31.37 13.07
CA LEU A 67 -30.44 30.02 13.57
C LEU A 67 -30.37 28.98 12.44
N ALA A 68 -31.30 29.00 11.48
CA ALA A 68 -31.29 28.11 10.35
C ALA A 68 -30.06 28.31 9.43
N GLN A 69 -29.59 29.55 9.26
CA GLN A 69 -28.38 29.83 8.49
C GLN A 69 -27.13 29.30 9.16
N THR A 70 -27.00 29.45 10.48
CA THR A 70 -25.82 28.96 11.23
C THR A 70 -25.75 27.43 11.28
N THR A 71 -26.90 26.75 11.41
CA THR A 71 -26.97 25.28 11.43
C THR A 71 -26.75 24.65 10.04
N ARG A 72 -27.31 25.27 8.98
CA ARG A 72 -27.20 24.76 7.60
C ARG A 72 -25.75 24.74 7.08
N SER A 73 -24.94 25.74 7.43
CA SER A 73 -23.54 25.82 7.02
C SER A 73 -22.69 24.71 7.64
N ARG A 74 -22.97 24.31 8.87
CA ARG A 74 -22.19 23.25 9.56
C ARG A 74 -22.55 21.83 9.08
N SER A 75 -23.81 21.56 8.79
CA SER A 75 -24.26 20.25 8.30
C SER A 75 -23.80 19.98 6.88
N ALA A 76 -23.87 20.98 5.98
CA ALA A 76 -23.43 20.84 4.59
C ALA A 76 -21.93 20.58 4.47
N ARG A 77 -21.10 21.21 5.30
CA ARG A 77 -19.65 20.96 5.33
C ARG A 77 -19.32 19.58 5.87
N ARG A 78 -20.05 19.08 6.87
CA ARG A 78 -19.87 17.72 7.40
C ARG A 78 -20.27 16.66 6.40
N SER A 79 -21.42 16.80 5.73
CA SER A 79 -21.85 15.84 4.70
C SER A 79 -20.90 15.81 3.51
N LEU A 80 -20.33 16.94 3.09
CA LEU A 80 -19.32 16.99 2.03
C LEU A 80 -18.03 16.30 2.44
N ALA A 81 -17.58 16.47 3.69
CA ALA A 81 -16.39 15.79 4.23
C ALA A 81 -16.57 14.26 4.30
N TRP A 82 -17.74 13.80 4.73
CA TRP A 82 -18.08 12.36 4.74
C TRP A 82 -18.18 11.77 3.33
N ALA A 83 -18.75 12.52 2.37
CA ALA A 83 -18.80 12.09 0.98
C ALA A 83 -17.40 11.98 0.35
N ALA A 84 -16.51 12.94 0.63
CA ALA A 84 -15.13 12.91 0.18
C ALA A 84 -14.34 11.73 0.78
N ALA A 85 -14.51 11.48 2.09
CA ALA A 85 -13.90 10.34 2.77
C ALA A 85 -14.41 9.00 2.20
N ALA A 86 -15.71 8.87 1.95
CA ALA A 86 -16.29 7.68 1.34
C ALA A 86 -15.75 7.43 -0.08
N MET A 87 -15.65 8.48 -0.91
CA MET A 87 -15.05 8.37 -2.25
C MET A 87 -13.58 7.95 -2.20
N LEU A 88 -12.81 8.46 -1.24
CA LEU A 88 -11.41 8.07 -1.06
C LEU A 88 -11.30 6.57 -0.72
N VAL A 89 -12.10 6.08 0.21
CA VAL A 89 -12.11 4.66 0.60
C VAL A 89 -12.51 3.76 -0.57
N VAL A 90 -13.51 4.15 -1.36
CA VAL A 90 -13.94 3.40 -2.55
C VAL A 90 -12.83 3.40 -3.60
N SER A 91 -12.17 4.53 -3.85
CA SER A 91 -11.09 4.65 -4.84
C SER A 91 -9.87 3.80 -4.46
N VAL A 92 -9.45 3.84 -3.19
CA VAL A 92 -8.34 3.01 -2.68
C VAL A 92 -8.70 1.53 -2.71
N GLY A 93 -9.93 1.18 -2.31
CA GLY A 93 -10.42 -0.19 -2.36
C GLY A 93 -10.51 -0.74 -3.78
N ALA A 94 -11.07 0.01 -4.71
CA ALA A 94 -11.15 -0.39 -6.13
C ALA A 94 -9.76 -0.50 -6.77
N GLY A 95 -8.84 0.42 -6.47
CA GLY A 95 -7.45 0.36 -6.91
C GLY A 95 -6.73 -0.88 -6.40
N GLY A 96 -6.86 -1.19 -5.11
CA GLY A 96 -6.28 -2.38 -4.49
C GLY A 96 -6.82 -3.68 -5.09
N ILE A 97 -8.14 -3.77 -5.30
CA ILE A 97 -8.78 -4.94 -5.93
C ILE A 97 -8.30 -5.12 -7.37
N ASN A 98 -8.17 -4.04 -8.15
CA ASN A 98 -7.68 -4.12 -9.52
C ASN A 98 -6.21 -4.58 -9.59
N LEU A 99 -5.34 -4.06 -8.75
CA LEU A 99 -3.94 -4.48 -8.67
C LEU A 99 -3.85 -5.97 -8.29
N TRP A 100 -4.63 -6.41 -7.30
CA TRP A 100 -4.66 -7.81 -6.87
C TRP A 100 -5.18 -8.74 -7.98
N ARG A 101 -6.27 -8.38 -8.66
CA ARG A 101 -6.79 -9.13 -9.82
C ARG A 101 -5.76 -9.21 -10.95
N SER A 102 -5.10 -8.10 -11.27
CA SER A 102 -4.06 -8.08 -12.32
C SER A 102 -2.88 -8.99 -11.99
N ALA A 103 -2.48 -9.06 -10.71
CA ALA A 103 -1.41 -9.95 -10.26
C ALA A 103 -1.80 -11.44 -10.41
N ILE A 104 -3.03 -11.81 -10.01
CA ILE A 104 -3.54 -13.18 -10.17
C ILE A 104 -3.60 -13.56 -11.64
N THR A 105 -4.21 -12.72 -12.49
CA THR A 105 -4.35 -13.01 -13.94
C THR A 105 -2.97 -13.18 -14.59
N ARG A 106 -1.99 -12.34 -14.24
CA ARG A 106 -0.63 -12.45 -14.77
C ARG A 106 0.03 -13.76 -14.33
N SER A 107 -0.12 -14.17 -13.07
CA SER A 107 0.41 -15.45 -12.57
C SER A 107 -0.20 -16.64 -13.32
N ASP A 108 -1.49 -16.59 -13.58
CA ASP A 108 -2.18 -17.68 -14.32
C ASP A 108 -1.75 -17.74 -15.78
N THR A 109 -1.52 -16.59 -16.41
CA THR A 109 -1.00 -16.53 -17.79
C THR A 109 0.41 -17.10 -17.87
N ILE A 110 1.31 -16.73 -16.94
CA ILE A 110 2.68 -17.27 -16.91
C ILE A 110 2.66 -18.78 -16.69
N ALA A 111 1.83 -19.28 -15.79
CA ALA A 111 1.72 -20.71 -15.57
C ALA A 111 1.19 -21.47 -16.78
N ALA A 112 0.27 -20.88 -17.52
CA ALA A 112 -0.19 -21.45 -18.79
C ALA A 112 0.95 -21.49 -19.81
N ASP A 113 1.74 -20.42 -19.96
CA ASP A 113 2.91 -20.37 -20.85
C ASP A 113 3.94 -21.43 -20.47
N VAL A 114 4.18 -21.64 -19.16
CA VAL A 114 5.10 -22.67 -18.63
C VAL A 114 4.62 -24.08 -19.03
N VAL A 115 3.33 -24.39 -18.87
CA VAL A 115 2.77 -25.67 -19.29
C VAL A 115 2.84 -25.83 -20.81
N ASP A 116 2.49 -24.79 -21.57
CA ASP A 116 2.52 -24.83 -23.02
C ASP A 116 3.95 -25.05 -23.54
N SER A 117 4.96 -24.42 -22.89
CA SER A 117 6.36 -24.68 -23.21
C SER A 117 6.79 -26.09 -22.84
N HIS A 118 6.36 -26.62 -21.68
CA HIS A 118 6.63 -27.99 -21.32
C HIS A 118 6.03 -28.97 -22.33
N VAL A 119 4.78 -28.81 -22.70
CA VAL A 119 4.12 -29.66 -23.70
C VAL A 119 4.84 -29.61 -25.05
N ARG A 120 5.24 -28.40 -25.51
CA ARG A 120 6.04 -28.27 -26.74
C ARG A 120 7.37 -29.01 -26.64
N SER A 121 8.03 -28.98 -25.49
CA SER A 121 9.32 -29.69 -25.31
C SER A 121 9.22 -31.21 -25.41
N LEU A 122 8.06 -31.76 -25.12
CA LEU A 122 7.84 -33.22 -25.25
C LEU A 122 7.62 -33.65 -26.71
N MET A 123 7.48 -32.70 -27.66
CA MET A 123 7.43 -33.05 -29.08
C MET A 123 8.82 -33.50 -29.58
N ALA A 124 8.83 -34.22 -30.70
CA ALA A 124 10.06 -34.71 -31.27
C ALA A 124 11.10 -33.60 -31.52
N ASN A 125 12.32 -33.82 -31.07
CA ASN A 125 13.48 -32.91 -31.23
C ASN A 125 13.39 -31.53 -30.60
N HIS A 126 12.52 -31.36 -29.57
CA HIS A 126 12.37 -30.09 -28.86
C HIS A 126 12.73 -30.14 -27.36
N LEU A 127 13.24 -31.30 -26.87
CA LEU A 127 13.44 -31.46 -25.44
C LEU A 127 14.62 -30.65 -24.92
N PHE A 128 15.74 -30.61 -25.66
CA PHE A 128 16.94 -29.86 -25.28
C PHE A 128 17.73 -29.40 -26.52
N ASP A 129 18.39 -28.23 -26.38
CA ASP A 129 19.36 -27.73 -27.40
C ASP A 129 20.76 -28.21 -27.09
N VAL A 130 21.07 -28.46 -25.81
CA VAL A 130 22.29 -29.10 -25.34
C VAL A 130 21.92 -30.33 -24.53
N GLN A 131 22.33 -31.51 -25.01
CA GLN A 131 22.16 -32.79 -24.32
C GLN A 131 23.41 -33.09 -23.52
N SER A 132 23.31 -33.11 -22.22
CA SER A 132 24.39 -33.49 -21.30
C SER A 132 23.84 -33.76 -19.90
N THR A 133 24.41 -34.73 -19.22
CA THR A 133 24.17 -34.98 -17.80
C THR A 133 25.13 -34.20 -16.90
N ASP A 134 26.14 -33.55 -17.50
CA ASP A 134 27.13 -32.77 -16.76
C ASP A 134 26.75 -31.28 -16.70
N GLN A 135 26.59 -30.79 -15.48
CA GLN A 135 26.35 -29.39 -15.21
C GLN A 135 27.44 -28.46 -15.75
N HIS A 136 28.69 -28.92 -15.82
CA HIS A 136 29.83 -28.17 -16.35
C HIS A 136 29.78 -28.02 -17.87
N THR A 137 28.96 -28.80 -18.54
CA THR A 137 28.65 -28.66 -19.96
C THR A 137 27.40 -27.81 -20.18
N VAL A 138 26.33 -28.09 -19.44
CA VAL A 138 25.02 -27.41 -19.62
C VAL A 138 25.08 -25.92 -19.19
N LYS A 139 25.70 -25.62 -18.04
CA LYS A 139 25.77 -24.24 -17.53
C LYS A 139 26.51 -23.29 -18.47
N PRO A 140 27.73 -23.60 -18.96
CA PRO A 140 28.44 -22.71 -19.90
C PRO A 140 27.76 -22.57 -21.25
N TRP A 141 26.94 -23.52 -21.67
CA TRP A 141 26.21 -23.43 -22.93
C TRP A 141 25.28 -22.21 -23.00
N PHE A 142 24.79 -21.74 -21.86
CA PHE A 142 23.93 -20.54 -21.78
C PHE A 142 24.71 -19.22 -21.88
N LEU A 143 26.07 -19.25 -21.77
CA LEU A 143 26.88 -18.02 -21.89
C LEU A 143 26.73 -17.38 -23.27
N GLY A 144 26.46 -16.07 -23.25
CA GLY A 144 26.24 -15.26 -24.47
C GLY A 144 24.85 -15.48 -25.12
N LYS A 145 24.03 -16.38 -24.61
CA LYS A 145 22.64 -16.60 -25.05
C LYS A 145 21.63 -15.98 -24.10
N LEU A 146 22.00 -15.86 -22.83
CA LEU A 146 21.23 -15.21 -21.78
C LEU A 146 22.08 -14.09 -21.14
N ASP A 147 21.44 -13.08 -20.61
CA ASP A 147 22.04 -11.98 -19.85
C ASP A 147 22.28 -12.31 -18.36
N PHE A 148 22.00 -13.55 -17.99
CA PHE A 148 22.22 -14.12 -16.66
C PHE A 148 22.79 -15.53 -16.76
N SER A 149 23.37 -16.04 -15.65
CA SER A 149 23.87 -17.42 -15.56
C SER A 149 22.90 -18.25 -14.74
N PRO A 150 22.19 -19.22 -15.34
CA PRO A 150 21.28 -20.08 -14.59
C PRO A 150 22.06 -20.98 -13.62
N PRO A 151 21.57 -21.18 -12.37
CA PRO A 151 22.12 -22.22 -11.51
C PRO A 151 21.75 -23.60 -12.07
N VAL A 152 22.74 -24.39 -12.39
CA VAL A 152 22.57 -25.77 -12.87
C VAL A 152 23.15 -26.71 -11.81
N VAL A 153 22.31 -27.57 -11.26
CA VAL A 153 22.68 -28.48 -10.16
C VAL A 153 22.50 -29.92 -10.62
N ASP A 154 23.48 -30.77 -10.32
CA ASP A 154 23.34 -32.21 -10.53
C ASP A 154 22.56 -32.83 -9.34
N LEU A 155 21.42 -33.42 -9.63
CA LEU A 155 20.54 -34.08 -8.67
C LEU A 155 20.45 -35.60 -8.94
N ALA A 156 21.39 -36.18 -9.67
CA ALA A 156 21.40 -37.61 -10.02
C ALA A 156 21.42 -38.52 -8.77
N SER A 157 22.12 -38.09 -7.71
CA SER A 157 22.18 -38.83 -6.42
C SER A 157 20.81 -38.90 -5.72
N LEU A 158 19.92 -37.96 -5.99
CA LEU A 158 18.55 -37.94 -5.47
C LEU A 158 17.54 -38.57 -6.43
N GLY A 159 18.04 -39.12 -7.55
CA GLY A 159 17.23 -39.78 -8.56
C GLY A 159 16.56 -38.82 -9.57
N PHE A 160 17.07 -37.59 -9.69
CA PHE A 160 16.66 -36.59 -10.68
C PHE A 160 17.86 -36.20 -11.57
N PRO A 161 18.37 -37.09 -12.43
CA PRO A 161 19.47 -36.76 -13.30
C PRO A 161 19.11 -35.58 -14.23
N LEU A 162 20.06 -34.66 -14.39
CA LEU A 162 20.04 -33.67 -15.44
C LEU A 162 20.22 -34.40 -16.79
N VAL A 163 19.43 -34.05 -17.81
CA VAL A 163 19.58 -34.64 -19.15
C VAL A 163 19.90 -33.61 -20.22
N GLY A 164 19.78 -32.32 -19.89
CA GLY A 164 20.16 -31.26 -20.82
C GLY A 164 19.56 -29.92 -20.46
N GLY A 165 19.71 -29.00 -21.39
CA GLY A 165 19.11 -27.65 -21.29
C GLY A 165 18.74 -27.10 -22.66
N ARG A 166 17.86 -26.11 -22.67
CA ARG A 166 17.47 -25.35 -23.87
C ARG A 166 17.20 -23.91 -23.54
N LEU A 167 17.26 -23.06 -24.57
CA LEU A 167 16.73 -21.71 -24.50
C LEU A 167 15.22 -21.76 -24.76
N ASP A 168 14.44 -21.05 -23.96
CA ASP A 168 12.99 -20.96 -24.11
C ASP A 168 12.50 -19.54 -23.88
N TYR A 169 11.21 -19.30 -24.15
CA TYR A 169 10.57 -17.99 -23.96
C TYR A 169 9.31 -18.16 -23.13
N ILE A 170 9.26 -17.49 -21.98
CA ILE A 170 8.09 -17.44 -21.11
C ILE A 170 7.65 -15.98 -21.00
N SER A 171 6.40 -15.71 -21.35
CA SER A 171 5.83 -14.34 -21.34
C SER A 171 6.69 -13.33 -22.11
N GLY A 172 7.23 -13.75 -23.26
CA GLY A 172 8.02 -12.89 -24.15
C GLY A 172 9.47 -12.65 -23.68
N ARG A 173 9.98 -13.41 -22.74
CA ARG A 173 11.35 -13.28 -22.22
C ARG A 173 12.15 -14.55 -22.40
N PRO A 174 13.44 -14.45 -22.73
CA PRO A 174 14.31 -15.59 -22.76
C PRO A 174 14.52 -16.16 -21.36
N VAL A 175 14.41 -17.48 -21.22
CA VAL A 175 14.61 -18.22 -19.98
C VAL A 175 15.50 -19.42 -20.24
N ALA A 176 16.24 -19.85 -19.22
CA ALA A 176 16.89 -21.16 -19.26
C ALA A 176 15.87 -22.23 -18.91
N ALA A 177 15.72 -23.26 -19.72
CA ALA A 177 14.97 -24.45 -19.40
C ALA A 177 15.96 -25.59 -19.11
N LEU A 178 16.04 -25.98 -17.86
CA LEU A 178 16.83 -27.14 -17.41
C LEU A 178 15.92 -28.38 -17.46
N VAL A 179 16.41 -29.46 -18.03
CA VAL A 179 15.64 -30.67 -18.21
C VAL A 179 16.18 -31.73 -17.28
N TYR A 180 15.35 -32.14 -16.33
CA TYR A 180 15.59 -33.27 -15.44
C TYR A 180 14.69 -34.43 -15.82
N GLN A 181 15.06 -35.62 -15.37
CA GLN A 181 14.25 -36.81 -15.58
C GLN A 181 14.04 -37.55 -14.26
N ARG A 182 12.85 -38.11 -14.10
CA ARG A 182 12.54 -39.05 -13.03
C ARG A 182 11.86 -40.26 -13.63
N GLN A 183 12.57 -41.40 -13.71
CA GLN A 183 12.07 -42.58 -14.41
C GLN A 183 11.67 -42.26 -15.88
N ARG A 184 10.40 -42.28 -16.22
CA ARG A 184 9.86 -41.93 -17.55
C ARG A 184 9.32 -40.50 -17.63
N HIS A 185 9.29 -39.76 -16.49
CA HIS A 185 8.73 -38.41 -16.42
C HIS A 185 9.81 -37.38 -16.72
N THR A 186 9.48 -36.45 -17.58
CA THR A 186 10.33 -35.29 -17.87
C THR A 186 9.93 -34.15 -16.97
N ILE A 187 10.91 -33.47 -16.39
CA ILE A 187 10.72 -32.31 -15.54
C ILE A 187 11.42 -31.12 -16.18
N ASN A 188 10.71 -30.08 -16.53
CA ASN A 188 11.32 -28.84 -16.97
C ASN A 188 11.37 -27.85 -15.80
N VAL A 189 12.55 -27.27 -15.58
CA VAL A 189 12.77 -26.20 -14.62
C VAL A 189 13.17 -24.97 -15.40
N PHE A 190 12.25 -24.01 -15.51
CA PHE A 190 12.52 -22.73 -16.15
C PHE A 190 13.11 -21.76 -15.14
N VAL A 191 14.21 -21.10 -15.52
CA VAL A 191 14.96 -20.18 -14.67
C VAL A 191 15.06 -18.83 -15.36
N SER A 192 14.80 -17.77 -14.64
CA SER A 192 14.98 -16.39 -15.07
C SER A 192 15.33 -15.48 -13.90
N PRO A 193 15.90 -14.28 -14.10
CA PRO A 193 16.04 -13.31 -13.02
C PRO A 193 14.68 -13.00 -12.39
N ALA A 194 14.65 -12.98 -11.05
CA ALA A 194 13.45 -12.57 -10.32
C ALA A 194 13.23 -11.07 -10.56
N MET A 195 12.09 -10.75 -11.16
CA MET A 195 11.65 -9.38 -11.21
C MET A 195 10.92 -9.03 -9.91
N ASN A 196 10.75 -7.72 -9.63
CA ASN A 196 9.96 -7.21 -8.51
C ASN A 196 8.47 -7.61 -8.58
N ASP A 197 8.17 -8.67 -9.30
CA ASP A 197 6.84 -9.26 -9.35
C ASP A 197 6.55 -9.87 -7.98
N VAL A 198 5.64 -9.25 -7.27
CA VAL A 198 5.09 -9.72 -5.98
C VAL A 198 4.21 -10.94 -6.25
N PHE A 199 4.83 -12.02 -6.76
CA PHE A 199 4.15 -13.31 -6.81
C PHE A 199 4.51 -14.08 -5.55
N PRO A 200 3.54 -14.45 -4.71
CA PRO A 200 3.82 -15.30 -3.57
C PRO A 200 4.44 -16.61 -4.07
N GLN A 201 5.39 -17.16 -3.31
CA GLN A 201 5.81 -18.54 -3.48
C GLN A 201 4.54 -19.38 -3.50
N THR A 202 4.31 -20.10 -4.59
CA THR A 202 3.09 -20.89 -4.73
C THR A 202 3.34 -22.30 -4.24
N ASN A 203 2.41 -22.81 -3.44
CA ASN A 203 2.28 -24.26 -3.27
C ASN A 203 2.14 -24.90 -4.64
N VAL A 204 2.48 -26.18 -4.74
CA VAL A 204 2.26 -26.94 -5.98
C VAL A 204 0.79 -26.81 -6.39
N ARG A 205 0.56 -26.54 -7.66
CA ARG A 205 -0.80 -26.50 -8.23
C ARG A 205 -0.87 -27.36 -9.48
N SER A 206 -2.00 -27.93 -9.74
CA SER A 206 -2.26 -28.69 -10.97
C SER A 206 -2.87 -27.80 -12.05
N LEU A 207 -2.35 -27.90 -13.28
CA LEU A 207 -2.90 -27.23 -14.46
C LEU A 207 -2.79 -28.17 -15.66
N ARG A 208 -3.91 -28.49 -16.30
CA ARG A 208 -3.99 -29.35 -17.50
C ARG A 208 -3.33 -30.72 -17.34
N GLY A 209 -3.35 -31.29 -16.12
CA GLY A 209 -2.74 -32.59 -15.83
C GLY A 209 -1.27 -32.55 -15.44
N PHE A 210 -0.65 -31.37 -15.41
CA PHE A 210 0.71 -31.17 -14.94
C PHE A 210 0.71 -30.51 -13.57
N PHE A 211 1.67 -30.85 -12.73
CA PHE A 211 1.96 -30.15 -11.49
C PHE A 211 3.00 -29.06 -11.75
N ILE A 212 2.78 -27.89 -11.15
CA ILE A 212 3.63 -26.71 -11.31
C ILE A 212 3.96 -26.18 -9.92
N ARG A 213 5.24 -25.85 -9.69
CA ARG A 213 5.69 -25.10 -8.52
C ARG A 213 6.53 -23.90 -8.95
N ARG A 214 6.29 -22.75 -8.32
CA ARG A 214 7.09 -21.54 -8.47
C ARG A 214 7.76 -21.19 -7.17
N TRP A 215 9.04 -20.79 -7.22
CA TRP A 215 9.76 -20.21 -6.09
C TRP A 215 10.79 -19.20 -6.57
N VAL A 216 11.36 -18.45 -5.62
CA VAL A 216 12.46 -17.51 -5.87
C VAL A 216 13.58 -17.88 -4.91
N HIS A 217 14.78 -18.03 -5.44
CA HIS A 217 16.00 -18.33 -4.70
C HIS A 217 17.17 -17.57 -5.33
N ASP A 218 18.02 -16.93 -4.53
CA ASP A 218 19.21 -16.17 -4.94
C ASP A 218 18.95 -15.17 -6.11
N GLY A 219 17.84 -14.45 -6.05
CA GLY A 219 17.50 -13.47 -7.08
C GLY A 219 17.03 -14.07 -8.39
N MET A 220 16.85 -15.39 -8.48
CA MET A 220 16.31 -16.10 -9.62
C MET A 220 14.90 -16.62 -9.33
N ALA A 221 14.02 -16.54 -10.32
CA ALA A 221 12.70 -17.16 -10.30
C ALA A 221 12.75 -18.49 -11.02
N PHE A 222 12.17 -19.49 -10.40
CA PHE A 222 12.10 -20.85 -10.90
C PHE A 222 10.65 -21.28 -11.11
N TRP A 223 10.42 -22.07 -12.15
CA TRP A 223 9.16 -22.74 -12.44
C TRP A 223 9.44 -24.20 -12.79
N ALA A 224 9.09 -25.12 -11.90
CA ALA A 224 9.14 -26.54 -12.19
C ALA A 224 7.79 -27.01 -12.72
N VAL A 225 7.78 -27.82 -13.77
CA VAL A 225 6.58 -28.42 -14.36
C VAL A 225 6.84 -29.85 -14.79
N SER A 226 5.92 -30.75 -14.48
CA SER A 226 5.97 -32.16 -14.84
C SER A 226 4.59 -32.83 -14.67
N ASP A 227 4.40 -33.99 -15.29
CA ASP A 227 3.34 -34.95 -15.00
C ASP A 227 3.68 -35.90 -13.83
N LEU A 228 4.82 -35.69 -13.16
CA LEU A 228 5.26 -36.40 -11.96
C LEU A 228 4.26 -36.12 -10.81
N ASN A 229 4.18 -37.05 -9.84
CA ASN A 229 3.35 -36.78 -8.66
C ASN A 229 3.86 -35.58 -7.84
N GLU A 230 2.96 -34.97 -7.07
CA GLU A 230 3.22 -33.73 -6.34
C GLU A 230 4.40 -33.86 -5.34
N ALA A 231 4.47 -34.99 -4.62
CA ALA A 231 5.50 -35.19 -3.59
C ALA A 231 6.92 -35.26 -4.19
N GLU A 232 7.07 -35.94 -5.31
CA GLU A 232 8.38 -36.06 -6.00
C GLU A 232 8.76 -34.73 -6.66
N LEU A 233 7.78 -33.95 -7.18
CA LEU A 233 8.05 -32.61 -7.70
C LEU A 233 8.52 -31.67 -6.58
N ILE A 234 7.90 -31.74 -5.39
CA ILE A 234 8.33 -30.98 -4.22
C ILE A 234 9.75 -31.36 -3.82
N GLN A 235 10.09 -32.66 -3.79
CA GLN A 235 11.42 -33.14 -3.46
C GLN A 235 12.50 -32.56 -4.40
N LEU A 236 12.23 -32.52 -5.70
CA LEU A 236 13.16 -31.90 -6.68
C LEU A 236 13.32 -30.40 -6.40
N CYS A 237 12.18 -29.69 -6.17
CA CYS A 237 12.23 -28.25 -5.92
C CYS A 237 13.00 -27.91 -4.63
N GLU A 238 12.79 -28.66 -3.54
CA GLU A 238 13.52 -28.50 -2.28
C GLU A 238 15.03 -28.78 -2.46
N ALA A 239 15.39 -29.77 -3.28
CA ALA A 239 16.79 -30.04 -3.60
C ALA A 239 17.44 -28.90 -4.41
N LEU A 240 16.67 -28.18 -5.23
CA LEU A 240 17.15 -27.01 -5.97
C LEU A 240 17.16 -25.72 -5.12
N GLU A 241 16.44 -25.69 -4.02
CA GLU A 241 16.43 -24.60 -3.04
C GLU A 241 17.54 -24.76 -1.98
N ALA A 242 18.06 -25.97 -1.80
CA ALA A 242 19.15 -26.24 -0.86
C ALA A 242 20.44 -25.54 -1.29
N PRO A 243 21.21 -24.94 -0.35
CA PRO A 243 22.45 -24.21 -0.64
C PRO A 243 23.56 -25.11 -1.12
#